data_26f6f9b20a58db9102e2edb6f56e075f
#
_entry.id   26f6f9b20a58db9102e2edb6f56e075f
#
_cell.length_a   1.000
_cell.length_b   1.000
_cell.length_c   1.000
_cell.angle_alpha   90.00
_cell.angle_beta   90.00
_cell.angle_gamma   90.00
#
_symmetry.space_group_name_H-M   'P 1'
#
loop_
_entity.id
_entity.type
_entity.pdbx_description
1 polymer ?
#
loop_
_entity_poly.entity_id
_entity_poly.type
_entity_poly.pdbx_seq_one_letter_code
_entity_poly.pdbx_strand_id
1 'polypeptide(L)'
;MILSCQSICKSFGEKVILQDASFHIEEREKAALIGNNGAGKTTLLRIIMEEISADSGQVVIAKDKKIGYLAQYQDIHGHHTIYEELMTTKQYILDMEDKIRSLEQEMKYVAGDKLESLMNSYTRLTHQFELENGYAYKSEIVGVLKGLGFEEEDYGKQIENLSGGQKTRVALGKLLICKPYI
;
A
#
# COMPACT_ATOMS: atom_id res chain seq x y z
N MET A 1 -18.94 -5.81 -9.28
CA MET A 1 -18.68 -6.18 -7.87
C MET A 1 -17.19 -6.24 -7.65
N ILE A 2 -16.64 -5.43 -6.75
CA ILE A 2 -15.22 -5.41 -6.40
C ILE A 2 -14.97 -6.01 -5.01
N LEU A 3 -15.93 -5.89 -4.10
CA LEU A 3 -15.92 -6.48 -2.76
C LEU A 3 -17.28 -7.09 -2.46
N SER A 4 -17.31 -8.27 -1.87
CA SER A 4 -18.51 -8.91 -1.35
C SER A 4 -18.25 -9.55 0.00
N CYS A 5 -19.07 -9.26 0.98
CA CYS A 5 -19.13 -9.95 2.26
C CYS A 5 -20.41 -10.78 2.27
N GLN A 6 -20.31 -12.06 2.63
CA GLN A 6 -21.43 -12.99 2.63
C GLN A 6 -21.53 -13.67 3.99
N SER A 7 -22.62 -13.43 4.70
CA SER A 7 -22.98 -14.04 5.98
C SER A 7 -21.85 -14.01 7.01
N ILE A 8 -21.16 -12.85 7.12
CA ILE A 8 -20.06 -12.70 8.05
C ILE A 8 -20.57 -12.70 9.49
N CYS A 9 -20.10 -13.66 10.28
CA CYS A 9 -20.32 -13.72 11.72
C CYS A 9 -19.00 -13.59 12.46
N LYS A 10 -19.03 -12.89 13.60
CA LYS A 10 -17.87 -12.76 14.51
C LYS A 10 -18.28 -12.57 15.94
N SER A 11 -17.69 -13.36 16.84
CA SER A 11 -17.86 -13.25 18.27
C SER A 11 -16.50 -13.16 18.98
N PHE A 12 -16.46 -12.54 20.13
CA PHE A 12 -15.32 -12.55 21.03
C PHE A 12 -15.78 -13.09 22.40
N GLY A 13 -15.41 -14.33 22.71
CA GLY A 13 -15.98 -15.08 23.82
C GLY A 13 -17.50 -15.24 23.65
N GLU A 14 -18.27 -14.84 24.65
CA GLU A 14 -19.74 -14.89 24.60
C GLU A 14 -20.40 -13.71 23.87
N LYS A 15 -19.63 -12.69 23.52
CA LYS A 15 -20.15 -11.46 22.90
C LYS A 15 -20.19 -11.58 21.37
N VAL A 16 -21.38 -11.64 20.80
CA VAL A 16 -21.61 -11.55 19.35
C VAL A 16 -21.39 -10.10 18.91
N ILE A 17 -20.52 -9.89 17.92
CA ILE A 17 -20.18 -8.57 17.36
C ILE A 17 -20.79 -8.39 15.97
N LEU A 18 -20.71 -9.41 15.13
CA LEU A 18 -21.30 -9.43 13.80
C LEU A 18 -22.17 -10.67 13.67
N GLN A 19 -23.37 -10.50 13.12
CA GLN A 19 -24.31 -11.57 12.88
C GLN A 19 -24.87 -11.45 11.47
N ASP A 20 -24.51 -12.41 10.61
CA ASP A 20 -24.99 -12.52 9.22
C ASP A 20 -24.85 -11.24 8.39
N ALA A 21 -23.71 -10.55 8.55
CA ALA A 21 -23.44 -9.32 7.81
C ALA A 21 -23.16 -9.64 6.33
N SER A 22 -24.02 -9.17 5.46
CA SER A 22 -23.91 -9.40 4.01
C SER A 22 -24.09 -8.10 3.25
N PHE A 23 -23.17 -7.79 2.34
CA PHE A 23 -23.22 -6.64 1.44
C PHE A 23 -22.22 -6.83 0.30
N HIS A 24 -22.33 -5.99 -0.72
CA HIS A 24 -21.34 -5.91 -1.80
C HIS A 24 -21.09 -4.45 -2.18
N ILE A 25 -19.96 -4.21 -2.82
CA ILE A 25 -19.57 -2.89 -3.34
C ILE A 25 -19.23 -3.07 -4.82
N GLU A 26 -19.82 -2.21 -5.64
CA GLU A 26 -19.57 -2.16 -7.07
C GLU A 26 -18.40 -1.20 -7.40
N GLU A 27 -17.93 -1.30 -8.63
CA GLU A 27 -16.84 -0.42 -9.09
C GLU A 27 -17.31 1.04 -9.08
N ARG A 28 -16.47 1.93 -8.49
CA ARG A 28 -16.72 3.36 -8.28
C ARG A 28 -17.88 3.68 -7.33
N GLU A 29 -18.37 2.71 -6.61
CA GLU A 29 -19.35 2.93 -5.56
C GLU A 29 -18.70 3.51 -4.31
N LYS A 30 -19.44 4.39 -3.60
CA LYS A 30 -19.05 4.90 -2.28
C LYS A 30 -20.02 4.36 -1.26
N ALA A 31 -19.52 3.55 -0.35
CA ALA A 31 -20.31 2.98 0.75
C ALA A 31 -19.89 3.62 2.09
N ALA A 32 -20.87 3.77 3.00
CA ALA A 32 -20.62 4.25 4.35
C ALA A 32 -21.12 3.20 5.36
N LEU A 33 -20.22 2.80 6.27
CA LEU A 33 -20.55 1.92 7.39
C LEU A 33 -20.89 2.76 8.62
N ILE A 34 -22.18 2.82 8.96
CA ILE A 34 -22.71 3.67 10.03
C ILE A 34 -23.19 2.80 11.21
N GLY A 35 -23.01 3.29 12.42
CA GLY A 35 -23.44 2.63 13.65
C GLY A 35 -22.78 3.20 14.89
N ASN A 36 -23.31 2.85 16.06
CA ASN A 36 -22.79 3.28 17.36
C ASN A 36 -21.36 2.77 17.63
N ASN A 37 -20.69 3.35 18.62
CA ASN A 37 -19.40 2.83 19.06
C ASN A 37 -19.60 1.41 19.64
N GLY A 38 -18.72 0.48 19.24
CA GLY A 38 -18.84 -0.92 19.60
C GLY A 38 -19.77 -1.77 18.74
N ALA A 39 -20.41 -1.20 17.69
CA ALA A 39 -21.29 -1.94 16.77
C ALA A 39 -20.54 -2.88 15.78
N GLY A 40 -19.23 -3.06 15.92
CA GLY A 40 -18.46 -3.99 15.10
C GLY A 40 -17.89 -3.41 13.80
N LYS A 41 -18.02 -2.09 13.55
CA LYS A 41 -17.50 -1.46 12.31
C LYS A 41 -16.03 -1.75 12.05
N THR A 42 -15.17 -1.50 13.04
CA THR A 42 -13.74 -1.77 12.95
C THR A 42 -13.45 -3.27 12.82
N THR A 43 -14.23 -4.12 13.50
CA THR A 43 -14.11 -5.58 13.38
C THR A 43 -14.37 -6.04 11.96
N LEU A 44 -15.44 -5.52 11.34
CA LEU A 44 -15.76 -5.84 9.94
C LEU A 44 -14.66 -5.39 8.98
N LEU A 45 -14.14 -4.17 9.13
CA LEU A 45 -13.01 -3.67 8.32
C LEU A 45 -11.77 -4.56 8.49
N ARG A 46 -11.44 -4.96 9.71
CA ARG A 46 -10.29 -5.85 9.97
C ARG A 46 -10.48 -7.26 9.39
N ILE A 47 -11.73 -7.75 9.29
CA ILE A 47 -12.03 -9.00 8.60
C ILE A 47 -11.83 -8.83 7.09
N ILE A 48 -12.28 -7.71 6.51
CA ILE A 48 -12.09 -7.41 5.08
C ILE A 48 -10.59 -7.29 4.75
N MET A 49 -9.80 -6.74 5.66
CA MET A 49 -8.33 -6.62 5.52
C MET A 49 -7.59 -7.91 5.86
N GLU A 50 -8.29 -9.01 6.17
CA GLU A 50 -7.71 -10.30 6.57
C GLU A 50 -6.81 -10.23 7.81
N GLU A 51 -6.89 -9.12 8.62
CA GLU A 51 -6.16 -9.00 9.88
C GLU A 51 -6.72 -9.93 10.97
N ILE A 52 -8.00 -10.24 10.91
CA ILE A 52 -8.68 -11.21 11.77
C ILE A 52 -9.61 -12.08 10.94
N SER A 53 -9.75 -13.35 11.31
CA SER A 53 -10.67 -14.28 10.65
C SER A 53 -12.11 -14.09 11.13
N ALA A 54 -13.08 -14.20 10.22
CA ALA A 54 -14.48 -14.40 10.58
C ALA A 54 -14.69 -15.79 11.22
N ASP A 55 -15.71 -15.93 12.05
CA ASP A 55 -16.09 -17.25 12.61
C ASP A 55 -16.89 -18.06 11.57
N SER A 56 -17.66 -17.36 10.71
CA SER A 56 -18.31 -17.93 9.52
C SER A 56 -18.53 -16.85 8.46
N GLY A 57 -18.91 -17.28 7.26
CA GLY A 57 -19.05 -16.43 6.09
C GLY A 57 -17.77 -16.27 5.30
N GLN A 58 -17.81 -15.45 4.26
CA GLN A 58 -16.63 -15.22 3.40
C GLN A 58 -16.58 -13.78 2.89
N VAL A 59 -15.35 -13.29 2.71
CA VAL A 59 -15.04 -12.05 1.99
C VAL A 59 -14.49 -12.43 0.64
N VAL A 60 -15.01 -11.83 -0.41
CA VAL A 60 -14.56 -12.02 -1.79
C VAL A 60 -14.16 -10.67 -2.36
N ILE A 61 -12.91 -10.57 -2.77
CA ILE A 61 -12.33 -9.40 -3.43
C ILE A 61 -12.10 -9.77 -4.89
N ALA A 62 -12.41 -8.86 -5.80
CA ALA A 62 -12.19 -9.09 -7.22
C ALA A 62 -10.70 -9.34 -7.51
N LYS A 63 -10.41 -10.28 -8.39
CA LYS A 63 -9.05 -10.63 -8.79
C LYS A 63 -8.29 -9.39 -9.27
N ASP A 64 -7.03 -9.29 -8.88
CA ASP A 64 -6.12 -8.19 -9.24
C ASP A 64 -6.50 -6.81 -8.66
N LYS A 65 -7.45 -6.75 -7.70
CA LYS A 65 -7.79 -5.52 -6.97
C LYS A 65 -7.07 -5.48 -5.64
N LYS A 66 -6.42 -4.35 -5.35
CA LYS A 66 -5.74 -4.10 -4.07
C LYS A 66 -6.65 -3.25 -3.18
N ILE A 67 -6.77 -3.65 -1.92
CA ILE A 67 -7.44 -2.86 -0.89
C ILE A 67 -6.41 -1.98 -0.20
N GLY A 68 -6.78 -0.72 0.04
CA GLY A 68 -6.06 0.19 0.90
C GLY A 68 -6.87 0.48 2.16
N TYR A 69 -6.22 0.50 3.31
CA TYR A 69 -6.86 0.78 4.57
C TYR A 69 -6.10 1.87 5.33
N LEU A 70 -6.83 2.93 5.70
CA LEU A 70 -6.32 3.96 6.59
C LEU A 70 -6.86 3.70 8.00
N ALA A 71 -6.05 3.11 8.86
CA ALA A 71 -6.45 2.84 10.24
C ALA A 71 -6.66 4.15 11.03
N GLN A 72 -7.57 4.13 12.01
CA GLN A 72 -7.85 5.27 12.88
C GLN A 72 -6.62 5.68 13.71
N TYR A 73 -5.82 4.70 14.13
CA TYR A 73 -4.54 4.90 14.80
C TYR A 73 -3.45 4.29 13.92
N GLN A 74 -2.53 5.13 13.50
CA GLN A 74 -1.38 4.71 12.69
C GLN A 74 -0.21 4.47 13.63
N ASP A 75 0.11 3.20 13.85
CA ASP A 75 1.37 2.78 14.50
C ASP A 75 2.52 2.88 13.48
N ILE A 76 2.71 4.07 12.92
CA ILE A 76 3.91 4.32 12.13
C ILE A 76 5.03 4.56 13.13
N HIS A 77 5.78 3.51 13.41
CA HIS A 77 6.98 3.53 14.23
C HIS A 77 8.20 3.30 13.33
N GLY A 78 9.19 4.14 13.46
CA GLY A 78 10.45 3.96 12.75
C GLY A 78 11.30 5.21 12.75
N HIS A 79 12.60 5.02 12.57
CA HIS A 79 13.57 6.09 12.45
C HIS A 79 13.61 6.72 11.05
N HIS A 80 12.66 6.35 10.18
CA HIS A 80 12.56 6.92 8.84
C HIS A 80 12.12 8.38 8.91
N THR A 81 12.63 9.16 7.97
CA THR A 81 12.07 10.48 7.67
C THR A 81 10.74 10.35 6.93
N ILE A 82 9.97 11.43 6.85
CA ILE A 82 8.71 11.47 6.08
C ILE A 82 8.94 10.98 4.64
N TYR A 83 10.00 11.46 4.00
CA TYR A 83 10.32 11.09 2.61
C TYR A 83 10.68 9.61 2.48
N GLU A 84 11.56 9.12 3.35
CA GLU A 84 11.96 7.70 3.36
C GLU A 84 10.77 6.78 3.60
N GLU A 85 9.85 7.15 4.49
CA GLU A 85 8.66 6.36 4.78
C GLU A 85 7.74 6.21 3.55
N LEU A 86 7.59 7.29 2.76
CA LEU A 86 6.86 7.18 1.50
C LEU A 86 7.65 6.38 0.46
N MET A 87 8.98 6.48 0.44
CA MET A 87 9.84 5.69 -0.43
C MET A 87 9.69 4.17 -0.21
N THR A 88 9.38 3.72 1.01
CA THR A 88 9.14 2.29 1.28
C THR A 88 8.05 1.69 0.40
N THR A 89 7.07 2.48 -0.02
CA THR A 89 5.99 2.03 -0.92
C THR A 89 6.48 1.68 -2.33
N LYS A 90 7.66 2.18 -2.70
CA LYS A 90 8.31 1.99 -4.01
C LYS A 90 9.56 1.11 -3.91
N GLN A 91 9.71 0.33 -2.83
CA GLN A 91 10.90 -0.50 -2.62
C GLN A 91 11.22 -1.38 -3.84
N TYR A 92 10.20 -1.97 -4.47
CA TYR A 92 10.38 -2.79 -5.67
C TYR A 92 10.96 -2.00 -6.87
N ILE A 93 10.68 -0.68 -6.98
CA ILE A 93 11.29 0.20 -8.00
C ILE A 93 12.76 0.44 -7.66
N LEU A 94 13.08 0.68 -6.38
CA LEU A 94 14.45 0.85 -5.93
C LEU A 94 15.28 -0.41 -6.18
N ASP A 95 14.74 -1.58 -5.86
CA ASP A 95 15.39 -2.87 -6.09
C ASP A 95 15.64 -3.11 -7.59
N MET A 96 14.70 -2.69 -8.47
CA MET A 96 14.91 -2.75 -9.91
C MET A 96 16.00 -1.76 -10.38
N GLU A 97 16.00 -0.53 -9.87
CA GLU A 97 17.04 0.47 -10.21
C GLU A 97 18.44 -0.02 -9.82
N ASP A 98 18.59 -0.57 -8.62
CA ASP A 98 19.85 -1.12 -8.14
C ASP A 98 20.31 -2.32 -8.99
N LYS A 99 19.37 -3.18 -9.38
CA LYS A 99 19.68 -4.33 -10.24
C LYS A 99 20.08 -3.92 -11.65
N ILE A 100 19.43 -2.90 -12.22
CA ILE A 100 19.82 -2.31 -13.51
C ILE A 100 21.26 -1.80 -13.43
N ARG A 101 21.60 -1.03 -12.39
CA ARG A 101 22.95 -0.52 -12.17
C ARG A 101 23.99 -1.63 -12.00
N SER A 102 23.63 -2.71 -11.28
CA SER A 102 24.51 -3.87 -11.13
C SER A 102 24.79 -4.55 -12.46
N LEU A 103 23.75 -4.75 -13.30
CA LEU A 103 23.90 -5.32 -14.63
C LEU A 103 24.79 -4.44 -15.53
N GLU A 104 24.63 -3.10 -15.48
CA GLU A 104 25.49 -2.16 -16.20
C GLU A 104 26.97 -2.28 -15.80
N GLN A 105 27.25 -2.49 -14.52
CA GLN A 105 28.62 -2.68 -14.04
C GLN A 105 29.19 -4.05 -14.50
N GLU A 106 28.41 -5.12 -14.37
CA GLU A 106 28.86 -6.46 -14.77
C GLU A 106 29.15 -6.54 -16.28
N MET A 107 28.33 -5.92 -17.11
CA MET A 107 28.53 -5.90 -18.58
C MET A 107 29.85 -5.29 -19.01
N LYS A 108 30.48 -4.43 -18.19
CA LYS A 108 31.79 -3.82 -18.49
C LYS A 108 32.95 -4.83 -18.48
N TYR A 109 32.77 -5.97 -17.82
CA TYR A 109 33.87 -6.92 -17.53
C TYR A 109 33.67 -8.29 -18.19
N VAL A 110 32.63 -8.45 -19.01
CA VAL A 110 32.31 -9.73 -19.65
C VAL A 110 32.17 -9.58 -21.16
N ALA A 111 32.31 -10.70 -21.89
CA ALA A 111 32.19 -10.77 -23.36
C ALA A 111 31.51 -12.08 -23.79
N GLY A 112 31.16 -12.19 -25.08
CA GLY A 112 30.55 -13.37 -25.67
C GLY A 112 29.14 -13.66 -25.11
N ASP A 113 28.80 -14.94 -25.04
CA ASP A 113 27.46 -15.41 -24.64
C ASP A 113 27.01 -14.86 -23.27
N LYS A 114 27.95 -14.65 -22.36
CA LYS A 114 27.63 -14.09 -21.05
C LYS A 114 27.20 -12.63 -21.16
N LEU A 115 27.85 -11.83 -22.01
CA LEU A 115 27.44 -10.44 -22.26
C LEU A 115 26.04 -10.40 -22.89
N GLU A 116 25.75 -11.26 -23.86
CA GLU A 116 24.43 -11.34 -24.50
C GLU A 116 23.32 -11.68 -23.50
N SER A 117 23.56 -12.63 -22.61
CA SER A 117 22.62 -12.97 -21.53
C SER A 117 22.33 -11.80 -20.58
N LEU A 118 23.38 -11.04 -20.19
CA LEU A 118 23.23 -9.85 -19.34
C LEU A 118 22.48 -8.74 -20.08
N MET A 119 22.76 -8.51 -21.36
CA MET A 119 22.06 -7.51 -22.18
C MET A 119 20.56 -7.83 -22.29
N ASN A 120 20.20 -9.10 -22.49
CA ASN A 120 18.79 -9.53 -22.52
C ASN A 120 18.10 -9.27 -21.17
N SER A 121 18.78 -9.56 -20.07
CA SER A 121 18.27 -9.30 -18.69
C SER A 121 18.11 -7.82 -18.43
N TYR A 122 19.10 -7.01 -18.82
CA TYR A 122 19.07 -5.54 -18.73
C TYR A 122 17.89 -4.95 -19.50
N THR A 123 17.74 -5.32 -20.76
CA THR A 123 16.65 -4.84 -21.64
C THR A 123 15.29 -5.14 -21.04
N ARG A 124 15.08 -6.38 -20.56
CA ARG A 124 13.82 -6.79 -19.94
C ARG A 124 13.54 -5.99 -18.67
N LEU A 125 14.54 -5.83 -17.80
CA LEU A 125 14.37 -5.14 -16.53
C LEU A 125 14.15 -3.64 -16.72
N THR A 126 14.87 -3.00 -17.65
CA THR A 126 14.69 -1.59 -18.01
C THR A 126 13.30 -1.34 -18.57
N HIS A 127 12.83 -2.21 -19.45
CA HIS A 127 11.46 -2.10 -19.97
C HIS A 127 10.40 -2.23 -18.86
N GLN A 128 10.59 -3.16 -17.92
CA GLN A 128 9.70 -3.29 -16.77
C GLN A 128 9.74 -2.04 -15.88
N PHE A 129 10.92 -1.49 -15.63
CA PHE A 129 11.11 -0.25 -14.86
C PHE A 129 10.38 0.95 -15.50
N GLU A 130 10.42 1.05 -16.84
CA GLU A 130 9.67 2.07 -17.59
C GLU A 130 8.16 1.89 -17.46
N LEU A 131 7.64 0.66 -17.61
CA LEU A 131 6.21 0.36 -17.46
C LEU A 131 5.68 0.72 -16.07
N GLU A 132 6.51 0.57 -15.04
CA GLU A 132 6.19 0.93 -13.66
C GLU A 132 6.42 2.42 -13.34
N ASN A 133 6.67 3.27 -14.35
CA ASN A 133 7.03 4.68 -14.20
C ASN A 133 8.24 4.91 -13.28
N GLY A 134 9.24 4.03 -13.37
CA GLY A 134 10.41 4.02 -12.52
C GLY A 134 11.22 5.33 -12.55
N TYR A 135 11.15 6.13 -13.62
CA TYR A 135 11.82 7.45 -13.66
C TYR A 135 11.06 8.56 -12.92
N ALA A 136 9.77 8.37 -12.66
CA ALA A 136 8.89 9.41 -12.11
C ALA A 136 8.57 9.24 -10.61
N TYR A 137 8.94 8.12 -9.98
CA TYR A 137 8.51 7.81 -8.61
C TYR A 137 8.92 8.87 -7.58
N LYS A 138 10.12 9.47 -7.72
CA LYS A 138 10.58 10.55 -6.82
C LYS A 138 9.70 11.79 -6.93
N SER A 139 9.36 12.18 -8.15
CA SER A 139 8.47 13.32 -8.40
C SER A 139 7.04 13.03 -7.94
N GLU A 140 6.56 11.79 -8.08
CA GLU A 140 5.26 11.36 -7.57
C GLU A 140 5.19 11.51 -6.05
N ILE A 141 6.22 11.05 -5.31
CA ILE A 141 6.31 11.18 -3.86
C ILE A 141 6.31 12.65 -3.43
N VAL A 142 7.14 13.48 -4.06
CA VAL A 142 7.19 14.93 -3.78
C VAL A 142 5.84 15.59 -4.06
N GLY A 143 5.18 15.23 -5.17
CA GLY A 143 3.85 15.72 -5.51
C GLY A 143 2.80 15.37 -4.46
N VAL A 144 2.81 14.13 -3.95
CA VAL A 144 1.91 13.67 -2.89
C VAL A 144 2.20 14.44 -1.58
N LEU A 145 3.47 14.59 -1.20
CA LEU A 145 3.85 15.33 0.03
C LEU A 145 3.37 16.79 -0.03
N LYS A 146 3.61 17.49 -1.15
CA LYS A 146 3.11 18.86 -1.36
C LYS A 146 1.57 18.92 -1.32
N GLY A 147 0.90 17.98 -1.96
CA GLY A 147 -0.56 17.89 -1.95
C GLY A 147 -1.16 17.64 -0.55
N LEU A 148 -0.40 17.04 0.35
CA LEU A 148 -0.76 16.81 1.75
C LEU A 148 -0.34 17.96 2.69
N GLY A 149 0.24 19.05 2.15
CA GLY A 149 0.65 20.23 2.91
C GLY A 149 1.91 20.02 3.73
N PHE A 150 2.87 19.23 3.22
CA PHE A 150 4.23 19.18 3.72
C PHE A 150 5.13 20.06 2.86
N GLU A 151 5.91 20.90 3.50
CA GLU A 151 6.93 21.71 2.84
C GLU A 151 8.23 20.92 2.68
N GLU A 152 9.15 21.36 1.81
CA GLU A 152 10.42 20.65 1.57
C GLU A 152 11.26 20.48 2.84
N GLU A 153 11.19 21.45 3.74
CA GLU A 153 11.86 21.42 5.06
C GLU A 153 11.32 20.32 5.97
N ASP A 154 10.08 19.84 5.73
CA ASP A 154 9.46 18.79 6.51
C ASP A 154 9.93 17.39 6.11
N TYR A 155 10.40 17.19 4.88
CA TYR A 155 10.68 15.87 4.33
C TYR A 155 11.73 15.08 5.12
N GLY A 156 12.70 15.81 5.73
CA GLY A 156 13.74 15.22 6.59
C GLY A 156 13.33 15.01 8.03
N LYS A 157 12.10 15.36 8.44
CA LYS A 157 11.63 15.14 9.82
C LYS A 157 11.37 13.67 10.06
N GLN A 158 11.84 13.16 11.18
CA GLN A 158 11.60 11.78 11.59
C GLN A 158 10.13 11.56 11.97
N ILE A 159 9.59 10.42 11.59
CA ILE A 159 8.19 10.02 11.81
C ILE A 159 7.81 10.07 13.29
N GLU A 160 8.71 9.64 14.17
CA GLU A 160 8.46 9.60 15.61
C GLU A 160 8.21 11.00 16.21
N ASN A 161 8.77 12.06 15.61
CA ASN A 161 8.62 13.45 16.05
C ASN A 161 7.37 14.15 15.50
N LEU A 162 6.55 13.44 14.71
CA LEU A 162 5.35 13.99 14.10
C LEU A 162 4.16 13.97 15.06
N SER A 163 3.30 14.99 14.95
CA SER A 163 1.98 14.97 15.58
C SER A 163 1.10 13.85 14.99
N GLY A 164 0.07 13.42 15.73
CA GLY A 164 -0.88 12.40 15.25
C GLY A 164 -1.51 12.75 13.89
N GLY A 165 -1.89 14.03 13.70
CA GLY A 165 -2.42 14.50 12.42
C GLY A 165 -1.40 14.45 11.27
N GLN A 166 -0.12 14.71 11.55
CA GLN A 166 0.95 14.57 10.56
C GLN A 166 1.19 13.09 10.21
N LYS A 167 1.22 12.19 11.20
CA LYS A 167 1.31 10.74 10.98
C LYS A 167 0.17 10.23 10.10
N THR A 168 -1.06 10.67 10.37
CA THR A 168 -2.22 10.32 9.53
C THR A 168 -2.05 10.81 8.08
N ARG A 169 -1.52 12.02 7.87
CA ARG A 169 -1.23 12.53 6.52
C ARG A 169 -0.15 11.72 5.81
N VAL A 170 0.91 11.29 6.52
CA VAL A 170 1.95 10.39 5.96
C VAL A 170 1.34 9.05 5.54
N ALA A 171 0.50 8.44 6.39
CA ALA A 171 -0.19 7.21 6.06
C ALA A 171 -1.13 7.34 4.86
N LEU A 172 -1.85 8.46 4.77
CA LEU A 172 -2.67 8.80 3.60
C LEU A 172 -1.78 8.93 2.34
N GLY A 173 -0.60 9.53 2.47
CA GLY A 173 0.38 9.64 1.39
C GLY A 173 0.82 8.27 0.86
N LYS A 174 1.09 7.32 1.75
CA LYS A 174 1.41 5.94 1.36
C LYS A 174 0.26 5.31 0.56
N LEU A 175 -0.98 5.48 1.00
CA LEU A 175 -2.14 4.99 0.26
C LEU A 175 -2.28 5.63 -1.12
N LEU A 176 -2.12 6.96 -1.23
CA LEU A 176 -2.20 7.67 -2.50
C LEU A 176 -1.16 7.19 -3.50
N ILE A 177 0.07 6.89 -3.04
CA ILE A 177 1.14 6.36 -3.88
C ILE A 177 0.85 4.91 -4.32
N CYS A 178 0.31 4.09 -3.42
CA CYS A 178 -0.05 2.69 -3.72
C CYS A 178 -1.25 2.58 -4.66
N LYS A 179 -2.08 3.64 -4.78
CA LYS A 179 -3.28 3.69 -5.64
C LYS A 179 -4.16 2.45 -5.45
N PRO A 180 -4.64 2.18 -4.23
CA PRO A 180 -5.52 1.04 -4.02
C PRO A 180 -6.81 1.20 -4.81
N TYR A 181 -7.46 0.09 -5.10
CA TYR A 181 -8.71 0.08 -5.87
C TYR A 181 -9.93 0.34 -4.96
N ILE A 182 -9.82 -0.06 -3.68
CA ILE A 182 -10.82 0.10 -2.62
C ILE A 182 -10.14 0.72 -1.42
#